data_6e9420bff3fa34b1fb99284adf670321
#
_entry.id   6e9420bff3fa34b1fb99284adf670321
#
_cell.length_a   1.000
_cell.length_b   1.000
_cell.length_c   1.000
_cell.angle_alpha   90.00
_cell.angle_beta   90.00
_cell.angle_gamma   90.00
#
_symmetry.space_group_name_H-M   'P 1'
#
loop_
_entity.id
_entity.type
_entity.pdbx_description
1 polymer ?
#
loop_
_entity_poly.entity_id
_entity_poly.type
_entity_poly.pdbx_seq_one_letter_code
_entity_poly.pdbx_strand_id
1 'polypeptide(L)'
;ERLEEAGCTVIYGSEGFKCHSKICQITYREGMALTRITLLGTGNFNEKTARLYSDFMLMTAHPGIGEDANAFFRNLALGNLSGDYRYLGVAPAGLKPLIMNGLNREIDRARAGEPARVFFKMNSLTDREVIDKIAEASQAGVEVEMIIRGISCLLPGIAGKTENVHIRSIVGRFLEHARVYSFGVDNDIVYLSSADMMTRNTEHRVEIAYPVLDATCREMVQSYMHAQLEDNVKARELSNTGTWEKIGRSDDAMPFNSQEYLLKHAYARAAAAAEQKHKEEKQAEPQVAESQEDYEAAKAVLAAAARA
;
A
#
# COMPACT_ATOMS: atom_id res chain seq x y z
N GLU A 1 10.74 22.02 17.46
CA GLU A 1 11.91 22.68 18.08
C GLU A 1 13.20 22.11 17.47
N ARG A 2 13.66 20.87 17.74
CA ARG A 2 14.90 20.30 17.18
C ARG A 2 14.99 20.29 15.66
N LEU A 3 13.88 20.09 14.95
CA LEU A 3 13.84 20.15 13.49
C LEU A 3 13.93 21.58 12.99
N GLU A 4 13.28 22.52 13.66
CA GLU A 4 13.34 23.95 13.33
C GLU A 4 14.75 24.50 13.58
N GLU A 5 15.39 24.12 14.69
CA GLU A 5 16.80 24.43 15.00
C GLU A 5 17.75 23.88 13.92
N ALA A 6 17.41 22.73 13.32
CA ALA A 6 18.15 22.14 12.20
C ALA A 6 17.82 22.80 10.84
N GLY A 7 17.03 23.88 10.80
CA GLY A 7 16.67 24.60 9.59
C GLY A 7 15.50 24.01 8.80
N CYS A 8 14.72 23.08 9.41
CA CYS A 8 13.52 22.53 8.77
C CYS A 8 12.33 23.48 8.90
N THR A 9 11.51 23.57 7.85
CA THR A 9 10.18 24.17 7.95
C THR A 9 9.21 23.16 8.54
N VAL A 10 8.64 23.46 9.71
CA VAL A 10 7.68 22.57 10.39
C VAL A 10 6.27 23.12 10.22
N ILE A 11 5.36 22.27 9.74
CA ILE A 11 3.94 22.57 9.58
C ILE A 11 3.17 21.68 10.57
N TYR A 12 2.47 22.33 11.52
CA TYR A 12 1.76 21.63 12.61
C TYR A 12 0.38 21.09 12.20
N GLY A 13 0.11 21.00 10.90
CA GLY A 13 -1.13 20.49 10.32
C GLY A 13 -2.12 21.61 10.00
N SER A 14 -3.35 21.22 9.65
CA SER A 14 -4.47 22.14 9.40
C SER A 14 -5.43 22.11 10.57
N GLU A 15 -5.99 23.25 10.96
CA GLU A 15 -6.94 23.36 12.06
C GLU A 15 -8.16 22.47 11.79
N GLY A 16 -8.55 21.66 12.79
CA GLY A 16 -9.66 20.72 12.69
C GLY A 16 -9.37 19.42 11.93
N PHE A 17 -8.20 19.27 11.29
CA PHE A 17 -7.83 18.09 10.53
C PHE A 17 -6.56 17.41 11.06
N LYS A 18 -6.67 16.12 11.38
CA LYS A 18 -5.50 15.31 11.71
C LYS A 18 -4.82 14.83 10.42
N CYS A 19 -3.54 15.18 10.23
CA CYS A 19 -2.74 14.58 9.17
C CYS A 19 -2.40 13.13 9.55
N HIS A 20 -2.87 12.17 8.74
CA HIS A 20 -2.64 10.74 8.96
C HIS A 20 -2.01 10.07 7.72
N SER A 21 -1.79 10.80 6.65
CA SER A 21 -1.04 10.37 5.48
C SER A 21 0.41 10.00 5.83
N LYS A 22 0.97 9.03 5.12
CA LYS A 22 2.35 8.59 5.25
C LYS A 22 3.02 8.80 3.89
N ILE A 23 3.66 9.95 3.75
CA ILE A 23 4.31 10.37 2.52
C ILE A 23 5.65 11.03 2.84
N CYS A 24 6.67 10.67 2.09
CA CYS A 24 7.98 11.30 2.11
C CYS A 24 8.44 11.52 0.67
N GLN A 25 9.04 12.67 0.39
CA GLN A 25 9.55 12.96 -0.94
C GLN A 25 10.96 13.51 -0.84
N ILE A 26 11.85 12.96 -1.66
CA ILE A 26 13.19 13.50 -1.89
C ILE A 26 13.18 14.11 -3.29
N THR A 27 13.54 15.39 -3.38
CA THR A 27 13.73 16.08 -4.66
C THR A 27 15.19 16.44 -4.78
N TYR A 28 15.82 16.05 -5.88
CA TYR A 28 17.20 16.43 -6.18
C TYR A 28 17.34 16.86 -7.64
N ARG A 29 18.41 17.58 -7.91
CA ARG A 29 18.73 18.05 -9.25
C ARG A 29 19.72 17.11 -9.90
N GLU A 30 19.40 16.69 -11.12
CA GLU A 30 20.27 15.90 -11.96
C GLU A 30 20.47 16.66 -13.29
N GLY A 31 21.58 17.37 -13.41
CA GLY A 31 21.81 18.33 -14.47
C GLY A 31 20.80 19.48 -14.43
N MET A 32 19.99 19.62 -15.49
CA MET A 32 18.91 20.61 -15.56
C MET A 32 17.53 20.06 -15.13
N ALA A 33 17.41 18.76 -14.92
CA ALA A 33 16.17 18.10 -14.51
C ALA A 33 16.02 18.04 -12.99
N LEU A 34 14.76 18.06 -12.52
CA LEU A 34 14.41 17.75 -11.14
C LEU A 34 13.87 16.32 -11.09
N THR A 35 14.55 15.47 -10.35
CA THR A 35 14.14 14.10 -10.11
C THR A 35 13.52 14.00 -8.72
N ARG A 36 12.41 13.27 -8.61
CA ARG A 36 11.68 13.05 -7.37
C ARG A 36 11.57 11.58 -7.06
N ILE A 37 11.93 11.21 -5.83
CA ILE A 37 11.65 9.88 -5.28
C ILE A 37 10.61 10.07 -4.19
N THR A 38 9.48 9.38 -4.34
CA THR A 38 8.35 9.47 -3.42
C THR A 38 8.16 8.14 -2.72
N LEU A 39 8.10 8.16 -1.39
CA LEU A 39 7.76 7.02 -0.53
C LEU A 39 6.36 7.24 0.04
N LEU A 40 5.48 6.28 -0.17
CA LEU A 40 4.07 6.28 0.23
C LEU A 40 3.80 5.04 1.10
N GLY A 41 3.13 5.22 2.22
CA GLY A 41 2.90 4.12 3.16
C GLY A 41 1.43 3.95 3.57
N THR A 42 1.01 2.70 3.80
CA THR A 42 -0.25 2.40 4.47
C THR A 42 -0.14 2.58 5.98
N GLY A 43 1.06 2.41 6.53
CA GLY A 43 1.40 2.53 7.94
C GLY A 43 2.50 3.54 8.23
N ASN A 44 2.73 3.82 9.50
CA ASN A 44 3.69 4.82 9.97
C ASN A 44 5.14 4.44 9.62
N PHE A 45 5.96 5.43 9.28
CA PHE A 45 7.42 5.30 9.20
C PHE A 45 8.01 5.23 10.62
N ASN A 46 7.73 4.13 11.33
CA ASN A 46 8.11 3.96 12.72
C ASN A 46 8.62 2.54 12.97
N GLU A 47 9.82 2.41 13.48
CA GLU A 47 10.51 1.13 13.71
C GLU A 47 9.74 0.18 14.63
N LYS A 48 9.11 0.70 15.69
CA LYS A 48 8.39 -0.14 16.66
C LYS A 48 7.13 -0.75 16.03
N THR A 49 6.34 0.07 15.32
CA THR A 49 5.13 -0.41 14.65
C THR A 49 5.44 -1.33 13.47
N ALA A 50 6.53 -1.08 12.73
CA ALA A 50 6.95 -1.90 11.61
C ALA A 50 7.28 -3.35 12.00
N ARG A 51 7.64 -3.61 13.26
CA ARG A 51 7.89 -4.97 13.78
C ARG A 51 6.62 -5.75 14.11
N LEU A 52 5.50 -5.05 14.28
CA LEU A 52 4.25 -5.61 14.80
C LEU A 52 3.11 -5.58 13.78
N TYR A 53 3.17 -4.67 12.80
CA TYR A 53 2.10 -4.41 11.84
C TYR A 53 2.48 -4.92 10.45
N SER A 54 1.50 -5.44 9.73
CA SER A 54 1.63 -5.69 8.31
C SER A 54 1.20 -4.43 7.54
N ASP A 55 2.14 -3.83 6.81
CA ASP A 55 1.92 -2.63 6.01
C ASP A 55 2.65 -2.71 4.68
N PHE A 56 2.25 -1.86 3.74
CA PHE A 56 2.94 -1.64 2.48
C PHE A 56 3.64 -0.29 2.46
N MET A 57 4.84 -0.28 1.89
CA MET A 57 5.60 0.93 1.55
C MET A 57 5.93 0.87 0.06
N LEU A 58 5.45 1.85 -0.70
CA LEU A 58 5.75 2.00 -2.12
C LEU A 58 6.76 3.13 -2.30
N MET A 59 7.94 2.82 -2.82
CA MET A 59 8.92 3.80 -3.27
C MET A 59 8.87 3.90 -4.79
N THR A 60 8.73 5.10 -5.32
CA THR A 60 8.60 5.30 -6.76
C THR A 60 9.29 6.58 -7.23
N ALA A 61 9.87 6.53 -8.44
CA ALA A 61 10.36 7.70 -9.17
C ALA A 61 9.39 8.13 -10.28
N HIS A 62 8.14 7.63 -10.30
CA HIS A 62 7.15 7.98 -11.31
C HIS A 62 6.87 9.48 -11.31
N PRO A 63 7.09 10.22 -12.44
CA PRO A 63 7.05 11.67 -12.46
C PRO A 63 5.71 12.24 -11.98
N GLY A 64 4.58 11.69 -12.46
CA GLY A 64 3.25 12.18 -12.12
C GLY A 64 2.90 11.96 -10.63
N ILE A 65 3.31 10.86 -10.01
CA ILE A 65 3.15 10.66 -8.56
C ILE A 65 4.04 11.66 -7.80
N GLY A 66 5.25 11.92 -8.30
CA GLY A 66 6.15 12.92 -7.74
C GLY A 66 5.59 14.35 -7.83
N GLU A 67 4.90 14.70 -8.91
CA GLU A 67 4.22 15.99 -9.06
C GLU A 67 3.05 16.12 -8.10
N ASP A 68 2.22 15.10 -7.98
CA ASP A 68 1.11 15.07 -7.02
C ASP A 68 1.60 15.17 -5.57
N ALA A 69 2.68 14.46 -5.22
CA ALA A 69 3.28 14.55 -3.89
C ALA A 69 3.82 15.95 -3.59
N ASN A 70 4.46 16.61 -4.56
CA ASN A 70 4.90 17.99 -4.42
C ASN A 70 3.71 18.95 -4.26
N ALA A 71 2.63 18.75 -5.03
CA ALA A 71 1.39 19.51 -4.90
C ALA A 71 0.73 19.27 -3.52
N PHE A 72 0.74 18.02 -3.03
CA PHE A 72 0.25 17.66 -1.70
C PHE A 72 0.94 18.47 -0.58
N PHE A 73 2.28 18.49 -0.55
CA PHE A 73 3.01 19.25 0.46
C PHE A 73 2.77 20.76 0.36
N ARG A 74 2.72 21.30 -0.86
CA ARG A 74 2.40 22.73 -1.07
C ARG A 74 0.98 23.06 -0.61
N ASN A 75 0.00 22.24 -0.96
CA ASN A 75 -1.40 22.44 -0.57
C ASN A 75 -1.56 22.35 0.94
N LEU A 76 -0.90 21.38 1.58
CA LEU A 76 -0.91 21.23 3.04
C LEU A 76 -0.30 22.47 3.74
N ALA A 77 0.81 23.01 3.20
CA ALA A 77 1.44 24.21 3.70
C ALA A 77 0.54 25.46 3.60
N LEU A 78 -0.32 25.52 2.59
CA LEU A 78 -1.26 26.61 2.38
C LEU A 78 -2.64 26.38 3.04
N GLY A 79 -2.83 25.26 3.75
CA GLY A 79 -4.13 24.88 4.32
C GLY A 79 -5.19 24.51 3.28
N ASN A 80 -4.80 24.25 2.02
CA ASN A 80 -5.71 23.85 0.95
C ASN A 80 -5.94 22.33 0.98
N LEU A 81 -7.09 21.90 1.49
CA LEU A 81 -7.47 20.50 1.59
C LEU A 81 -8.28 20.00 0.36
N SER A 82 -8.53 20.85 -0.62
CA SER A 82 -9.33 20.55 -1.83
C SER A 82 -8.48 20.55 -3.10
N GLY A 83 -7.19 20.23 -3.00
CA GLY A 83 -6.30 20.18 -4.16
C GLY A 83 -6.67 19.05 -5.14
N ASP A 84 -6.46 19.32 -6.43
CA ASP A 84 -6.61 18.33 -7.48
C ASP A 84 -5.32 17.54 -7.67
N TYR A 85 -5.46 16.21 -7.83
CA TYR A 85 -4.37 15.27 -8.02
C TYR A 85 -4.72 14.29 -9.14
N ARG A 86 -3.74 13.95 -9.95
CA ARG A 86 -3.96 13.04 -11.09
C ARG A 86 -3.90 11.57 -10.68
N TYR A 87 -3.02 11.24 -9.75
CA TYR A 87 -2.73 9.86 -9.30
C TYR A 87 -3.16 9.63 -7.86
N LEU A 88 -3.01 10.63 -7.00
CA LEU A 88 -3.32 10.49 -5.58
C LEU A 88 -4.80 10.79 -5.31
N GLY A 89 -5.44 9.93 -4.54
CA GLY A 89 -6.73 10.26 -3.89
C GLY A 89 -6.44 10.84 -2.51
N VAL A 90 -6.68 12.15 -2.32
CA VAL A 90 -6.39 12.83 -1.05
C VAL A 90 -7.69 13.17 -0.33
N ALA A 91 -7.85 12.71 0.91
CA ALA A 91 -8.96 13.12 1.76
C ALA A 91 -8.69 14.54 2.34
N PRO A 92 -9.76 15.34 2.56
CA PRO A 92 -11.18 14.96 2.50
C PRO A 92 -11.80 14.97 1.11
N ALA A 93 -11.22 15.64 0.10
CA ALA A 93 -11.90 15.91 -1.15
C ALA A 93 -11.85 14.77 -2.18
N GLY A 94 -10.73 14.08 -2.33
CA GLY A 94 -10.47 13.19 -3.48
C GLY A 94 -10.50 11.69 -3.18
N LEU A 95 -10.29 11.26 -1.92
CA LEU A 95 -10.15 9.83 -1.60
C LEU A 95 -11.46 9.06 -1.73
N LYS A 96 -12.54 9.54 -1.11
CA LYS A 96 -13.87 8.89 -1.20
C LYS A 96 -14.38 8.84 -2.65
N PRO A 97 -14.34 9.93 -3.43
CA PRO A 97 -14.70 9.90 -4.85
C PRO A 97 -13.90 8.86 -5.67
N LEU A 98 -12.60 8.68 -5.40
CA LEU A 98 -11.78 7.67 -6.08
C LEU A 98 -12.34 6.25 -5.84
N ILE A 99 -12.68 5.91 -4.60
CA ILE A 99 -13.26 4.60 -4.24
C ILE A 99 -14.65 4.44 -4.85
N MET A 100 -15.49 5.47 -4.76
CA MET A 100 -16.84 5.45 -5.35
C MET A 100 -16.81 5.28 -6.86
N ASN A 101 -15.88 5.92 -7.56
CA ASN A 101 -15.68 5.76 -9.01
C ASN A 101 -15.23 4.34 -9.38
N GLY A 102 -14.35 3.73 -8.57
CA GLY A 102 -13.96 2.34 -8.75
C GLY A 102 -15.15 1.38 -8.61
N LEU A 103 -15.99 1.58 -7.59
CA LEU A 103 -17.21 0.80 -7.40
C LEU A 103 -18.21 1.01 -8.54
N ASN A 104 -18.43 2.26 -9.00
CA ASN A 104 -19.31 2.55 -10.14
C ASN A 104 -18.85 1.83 -11.41
N ARG A 105 -17.54 1.83 -11.69
CA ARG A 105 -16.97 1.10 -12.83
C ARG A 105 -17.33 -0.38 -12.80
N GLU A 106 -17.19 -1.04 -11.65
CA GLU A 106 -17.51 -2.47 -11.52
C GLU A 106 -19.02 -2.72 -11.58
N ILE A 107 -19.84 -1.81 -11.06
CA ILE A 107 -21.31 -1.84 -11.20
C ILE A 107 -21.71 -1.77 -12.68
N ASP A 108 -21.11 -0.85 -13.44
CA ASP A 108 -21.41 -0.69 -14.87
C ASP A 108 -21.01 -1.94 -15.66
N ARG A 109 -19.87 -2.55 -15.34
CA ARG A 109 -19.44 -3.82 -15.94
C ARG A 109 -20.42 -4.96 -15.64
N ALA A 110 -20.81 -5.12 -14.39
CA ALA A 110 -21.77 -6.15 -13.99
C ALA A 110 -23.12 -5.96 -14.69
N ARG A 111 -23.62 -4.72 -14.80
CA ARG A 111 -24.84 -4.39 -15.54
C ARG A 111 -24.74 -4.65 -17.04
N ALA A 112 -23.53 -4.59 -17.61
CA ALA A 112 -23.25 -4.97 -19.00
C ALA A 112 -23.12 -6.48 -19.20
N GLY A 113 -23.26 -7.29 -18.14
CA GLY A 113 -23.09 -8.74 -18.17
C GLY A 113 -21.63 -9.20 -18.17
N GLU A 114 -20.69 -8.31 -17.87
CA GLU A 114 -19.27 -8.63 -17.73
C GLU A 114 -18.96 -9.09 -16.30
N PRO A 115 -17.96 -10.00 -16.12
CA PRO A 115 -17.47 -10.32 -14.80
C PRO A 115 -16.95 -9.07 -14.09
N ALA A 116 -17.38 -8.86 -12.83
CA ALA A 116 -16.99 -7.70 -12.04
C ALA A 116 -16.67 -8.11 -10.61
N ARG A 117 -15.58 -7.59 -10.07
CA ARG A 117 -15.10 -7.94 -8.73
C ARG A 117 -14.40 -6.76 -8.06
N VAL A 118 -14.56 -6.67 -6.75
CA VAL A 118 -13.75 -5.78 -5.90
C VAL A 118 -13.15 -6.57 -4.73
N PHE A 119 -11.94 -6.17 -4.34
CA PHE A 119 -11.32 -6.64 -3.11
C PHE A 119 -10.93 -5.44 -2.25
N PHE A 120 -11.45 -5.39 -1.03
CA PHE A 120 -11.12 -4.34 -0.08
C PHE A 120 -10.52 -4.91 1.20
N LYS A 121 -9.36 -4.38 1.59
CA LYS A 121 -8.77 -4.65 2.89
C LYS A 121 -8.65 -3.35 3.66
N MET A 122 -9.17 -3.34 4.87
CA MET A 122 -9.14 -2.18 5.76
C MET A 122 -9.28 -2.61 7.23
N ASN A 123 -9.06 -1.66 8.14
CA ASN A 123 -9.29 -1.98 9.55
C ASN A 123 -10.75 -1.88 9.94
N SER A 124 -11.48 -0.87 9.41
CA SER A 124 -12.88 -0.64 9.75
C SER A 124 -13.68 -0.05 8.59
N LEU A 125 -14.94 -0.44 8.49
CA LEU A 125 -15.92 0.04 7.53
C LEU A 125 -17.13 0.61 8.28
N THR A 126 -17.28 1.95 8.30
CA THR A 126 -18.39 2.65 8.97
C THR A 126 -18.92 3.83 8.16
N ASP A 127 -18.32 4.16 7.01
CA ASP A 127 -18.80 5.23 6.13
C ASP A 127 -20.09 4.78 5.42
N ARG A 128 -21.18 5.50 5.68
CA ARG A 128 -22.52 5.14 5.21
C ARG A 128 -22.61 5.12 3.69
N GLU A 129 -22.06 6.12 3.03
CA GLU A 129 -22.15 6.23 1.56
C GLU A 129 -21.39 5.10 0.87
N VAL A 130 -20.22 4.73 1.42
CA VAL A 130 -19.43 3.61 0.91
C VAL A 130 -20.16 2.28 1.16
N ILE A 131 -20.78 2.10 2.32
CA ILE A 131 -21.58 0.91 2.64
C ILE A 131 -22.76 0.77 1.67
N ASP A 132 -23.53 1.85 1.45
CA ASP A 132 -24.67 1.85 0.54
C ASP A 132 -24.20 1.57 -0.90
N LYS A 133 -23.04 2.08 -1.32
CA LYS A 133 -22.45 1.80 -2.65
C LYS A 133 -21.97 0.36 -2.80
N ILE A 134 -21.40 -0.25 -1.76
CA ILE A 134 -21.03 -1.67 -1.75
C ILE A 134 -22.30 -2.54 -1.87
N ALA A 135 -23.38 -2.19 -1.19
CA ALA A 135 -24.64 -2.89 -1.32
C ALA A 135 -25.21 -2.77 -2.76
N GLU A 136 -25.15 -1.59 -3.37
CA GLU A 136 -25.52 -1.40 -4.79
C GLU A 136 -24.66 -2.27 -5.72
N ALA A 137 -23.35 -2.36 -5.46
CA ALA A 137 -22.44 -3.20 -6.24
C ALA A 137 -22.85 -4.68 -6.15
N SER A 138 -23.11 -5.19 -4.95
CA SER A 138 -23.62 -6.54 -4.75
C SER A 138 -24.93 -6.80 -5.49
N GLN A 139 -25.90 -5.87 -5.42
CA GLN A 139 -27.18 -5.96 -6.13
C GLN A 139 -27.02 -5.97 -7.66
N ALA A 140 -25.99 -5.29 -8.16
CA ALA A 140 -25.66 -5.31 -9.59
C ALA A 140 -24.97 -6.59 -10.05
N GLY A 141 -24.54 -7.49 -9.13
CA GLY A 141 -23.86 -8.74 -9.42
C GLY A 141 -22.33 -8.67 -9.30
N VAL A 142 -21.78 -7.60 -8.70
CA VAL A 142 -20.34 -7.49 -8.40
C VAL A 142 -20.00 -8.44 -7.25
N GLU A 143 -18.97 -9.26 -7.42
CA GLU A 143 -18.38 -10.04 -6.34
C GLU A 143 -17.56 -9.13 -5.43
N VAL A 144 -17.88 -9.09 -4.13
CA VAL A 144 -17.23 -8.21 -3.15
C VAL A 144 -16.56 -9.02 -2.07
N GLU A 145 -15.24 -9.06 -2.11
CA GLU A 145 -14.41 -9.71 -1.09
C GLU A 145 -13.80 -8.66 -0.16
N MET A 146 -13.97 -8.82 1.14
CA MET A 146 -13.40 -7.87 2.11
C MET A 146 -12.65 -8.57 3.24
N ILE A 147 -11.53 -7.94 3.65
CA ILE A 147 -10.82 -8.30 4.88
C ILE A 147 -10.89 -7.13 5.85
N ILE A 148 -11.65 -7.29 6.93
CA ILE A 148 -11.88 -6.27 7.94
C ILE A 148 -11.57 -6.86 9.32
N ARG A 149 -10.53 -6.34 10.00
CA ARG A 149 -10.12 -6.86 11.31
C ARG A 149 -10.83 -6.20 12.51
N GLY A 150 -11.45 -5.06 12.29
CA GLY A 150 -12.13 -4.28 13.32
C GLY A 150 -13.64 -4.21 13.08
N ILE A 151 -14.18 -3.00 13.05
CA ILE A 151 -15.63 -2.78 12.97
C ILE A 151 -16.08 -2.87 11.50
N SER A 152 -17.12 -3.68 11.24
CA SER A 152 -17.92 -3.63 10.04
C SER A 152 -19.35 -3.24 10.38
N CYS A 153 -19.86 -2.15 9.78
CA CYS A 153 -21.26 -1.76 9.85
C CYS A 153 -22.08 -2.30 8.67
N LEU A 154 -21.50 -3.20 7.87
CA LEU A 154 -22.17 -3.92 6.79
C LEU A 154 -22.29 -5.39 7.18
N LEU A 155 -23.48 -5.97 7.02
CA LEU A 155 -23.71 -7.41 7.11
C LEU A 155 -23.63 -8.03 5.71
N PRO A 156 -22.81 -9.08 5.52
CA PRO A 156 -22.71 -9.81 4.26
C PRO A 156 -23.88 -10.81 4.10
N GLY A 157 -24.07 -11.32 2.90
CA GLY A 157 -24.98 -12.45 2.62
C GLY A 157 -26.46 -12.17 2.85
N ILE A 158 -26.90 -10.92 2.84
CA ILE A 158 -28.31 -10.54 2.96
C ILE A 158 -28.95 -10.61 1.57
N ALA A 159 -29.93 -11.51 1.41
CA ALA A 159 -30.64 -11.72 0.14
C ALA A 159 -31.22 -10.43 -0.44
N GLY A 160 -30.96 -10.18 -1.72
CA GLY A 160 -31.38 -9.00 -2.46
C GLY A 160 -30.68 -7.68 -2.04
N LYS A 161 -29.66 -7.75 -1.18
CA LYS A 161 -28.89 -6.58 -0.73
C LYS A 161 -27.37 -6.78 -0.79
N THR A 162 -26.86 -7.74 -0.04
CA THR A 162 -25.42 -7.97 0.12
C THR A 162 -25.07 -9.44 -0.09
N GLU A 163 -25.82 -10.15 -0.91
CA GLU A 163 -25.66 -11.59 -1.14
C GLU A 163 -24.31 -11.96 -1.77
N ASN A 164 -23.72 -11.04 -2.55
CA ASN A 164 -22.41 -11.21 -3.17
C ASN A 164 -21.27 -10.57 -2.36
N VAL A 165 -21.53 -10.24 -1.10
CA VAL A 165 -20.52 -9.67 -0.19
C VAL A 165 -20.01 -10.74 0.76
N HIS A 166 -18.69 -10.87 0.83
CA HIS A 166 -17.97 -11.75 1.76
C HIS A 166 -17.03 -10.95 2.62
N ILE A 167 -17.10 -11.13 3.93
CA ILE A 167 -16.25 -10.40 4.89
C ILE A 167 -15.49 -11.37 5.76
N ARG A 168 -14.16 -11.28 5.73
CA ARG A 168 -13.25 -12.06 6.57
C ARG A 168 -12.48 -11.18 7.53
N SER A 169 -12.02 -11.76 8.62
CA SER A 169 -11.12 -11.13 9.59
C SER A 169 -9.97 -12.06 9.90
N ILE A 170 -8.75 -11.54 9.89
CA ILE A 170 -7.54 -12.28 10.25
C ILE A 170 -6.93 -11.62 11.47
N VAL A 171 -6.83 -12.39 12.56
CA VAL A 171 -6.16 -11.97 13.79
C VAL A 171 -5.09 -13.00 14.13
N GLY A 172 -3.84 -12.57 14.13
CA GLY A 172 -2.69 -13.44 14.28
C GLY A 172 -1.51 -12.77 14.98
N ARG A 173 -0.30 -13.21 14.64
CA ARG A 173 0.95 -12.71 15.19
C ARG A 173 1.17 -11.23 14.91
N PHE A 174 0.84 -10.79 13.69
CA PHE A 174 0.97 -9.41 13.25
C PHE A 174 -0.40 -8.73 13.24
N LEU A 175 -0.43 -7.43 13.49
CA LEU A 175 -1.62 -6.63 13.30
C LEU A 175 -1.81 -6.38 11.79
N GLU A 176 -2.91 -6.89 11.24
CA GLU A 176 -3.31 -6.65 9.85
C GLU A 176 -3.71 -5.19 9.68
N HIS A 177 -2.78 -4.34 9.19
CA HIS A 177 -2.95 -2.90 9.20
C HIS A 177 -3.00 -2.27 7.81
N ALA A 178 -2.45 -2.93 6.81
CA ALA A 178 -2.48 -2.44 5.43
C ALA A 178 -3.91 -2.21 4.92
N ARG A 179 -4.08 -1.16 4.11
CA ARG A 179 -5.33 -0.90 3.38
C ARG A 179 -5.05 -1.05 1.90
N VAL A 180 -5.88 -1.88 1.28
CA VAL A 180 -5.85 -2.20 -0.16
C VAL A 180 -7.26 -2.04 -0.72
N TYR A 181 -7.39 -1.33 -1.81
CA TYR A 181 -8.62 -1.19 -2.57
C TYR A 181 -8.34 -1.60 -4.00
N SER A 182 -8.92 -2.72 -4.42
CA SER A 182 -8.69 -3.30 -5.73
C SER A 182 -9.98 -3.50 -6.48
N PHE A 183 -9.93 -3.25 -7.78
CA PHE A 183 -11.06 -3.30 -8.69
C PHE A 183 -10.70 -4.14 -9.92
N GLY A 184 -11.70 -4.84 -10.48
CA GLY A 184 -11.54 -5.74 -11.60
C GLY A 184 -11.32 -7.20 -11.18
N VAL A 185 -11.70 -8.14 -12.05
CA VAL A 185 -11.59 -9.58 -11.79
C VAL A 185 -10.14 -10.01 -11.56
N ASP A 186 -9.22 -9.45 -12.36
CA ASP A 186 -7.80 -9.72 -12.27
C ASP A 186 -7.07 -8.74 -11.33
N ASN A 187 -7.81 -7.93 -10.55
CA ASN A 187 -7.25 -6.89 -9.70
C ASN A 187 -6.29 -5.96 -10.49
N ASP A 188 -6.70 -5.55 -11.67
CA ASP A 188 -5.92 -4.73 -12.60
C ASP A 188 -5.73 -3.30 -12.11
N ILE A 189 -6.63 -2.80 -11.27
CA ILE A 189 -6.51 -1.50 -10.59
C ILE A 189 -6.36 -1.74 -9.09
N VAL A 190 -5.19 -1.41 -8.55
CA VAL A 190 -4.87 -1.54 -7.14
C VAL A 190 -4.45 -0.20 -6.57
N TYR A 191 -5.11 0.20 -5.48
CA TYR A 191 -4.71 1.32 -4.64
C TYR A 191 -4.30 0.82 -3.26
N LEU A 192 -3.20 1.36 -2.75
CA LEU A 192 -2.83 1.29 -1.34
C LEU A 192 -3.24 2.59 -0.65
N SER A 193 -3.58 2.54 0.63
CA SER A 193 -4.10 3.72 1.33
C SER A 193 -3.69 3.79 2.79
N SER A 194 -3.64 5.01 3.33
CA SER A 194 -3.56 5.26 4.76
C SER A 194 -4.92 5.26 5.47
N ALA A 195 -6.02 5.33 4.69
CA ALA A 195 -7.39 5.49 5.18
C ALA A 195 -8.15 4.17 5.30
N ASP A 196 -8.94 4.05 6.36
CA ASP A 196 -10.08 3.14 6.42
C ASP A 196 -11.32 3.83 5.82
N MET A 197 -12.36 3.08 5.43
CA MET A 197 -13.63 3.64 5.01
C MET A 197 -14.49 3.98 6.23
N MET A 198 -14.07 5.01 6.92
CA MET A 198 -14.76 5.61 8.07
C MET A 198 -14.96 7.11 7.77
N THR A 199 -16.13 7.68 8.07
CA THR A 199 -16.45 9.09 7.84
C THR A 199 -15.37 10.03 8.36
N ARG A 200 -14.82 9.77 9.56
CA ARG A 200 -13.73 10.59 10.09
C ARG A 200 -12.44 10.52 9.26
N ASN A 201 -12.15 9.40 8.56
CA ASN A 201 -10.97 9.26 7.71
C ASN A 201 -11.20 9.95 6.36
N THR A 202 -12.41 9.80 5.82
CA THR A 202 -12.74 10.31 4.49
C THR A 202 -13.07 11.80 4.49
N GLU A 203 -13.50 12.38 5.64
CA GLU A 203 -14.01 13.76 5.72
C GLU A 203 -13.30 14.66 6.74
N HIS A 204 -12.65 14.10 7.78
CA HIS A 204 -12.05 14.89 8.87
C HIS A 204 -10.55 14.62 9.10
N ARG A 205 -9.91 13.97 8.12
CA ARG A 205 -8.46 13.70 8.14
C ARG A 205 -7.83 14.01 6.79
N VAL A 206 -6.53 14.27 6.82
CA VAL A 206 -5.71 14.24 5.63
C VAL A 206 -5.16 12.82 5.49
N GLU A 207 -5.68 12.08 4.53
CA GLU A 207 -5.33 10.70 4.20
C GLU A 207 -4.96 10.62 2.71
N ILE A 208 -4.25 9.57 2.32
CA ILE A 208 -3.91 9.33 0.92
C ILE A 208 -4.28 7.92 0.46
N ALA A 209 -4.71 7.82 -0.79
CA ALA A 209 -4.73 6.59 -1.57
C ALA A 209 -3.85 6.80 -2.80
N TYR A 210 -3.11 5.79 -3.22
CA TYR A 210 -2.17 5.87 -4.31
C TYR A 210 -2.15 4.58 -5.13
N PRO A 211 -2.05 4.67 -6.50
CA PRO A 211 -2.09 3.51 -7.36
C PRO A 211 -0.77 2.75 -7.35
N VAL A 212 -0.85 1.43 -7.49
CA VAL A 212 0.30 0.56 -7.73
C VAL A 212 0.44 0.36 -9.25
N LEU A 213 1.22 1.22 -9.90
CA LEU A 213 1.34 1.26 -11.36
C LEU A 213 2.28 0.19 -11.91
N ASP A 214 3.36 -0.10 -11.18
CA ASP A 214 4.32 -1.13 -11.58
C ASP A 214 3.71 -2.52 -11.49
N ALA A 215 3.87 -3.32 -12.56
CA ALA A 215 3.27 -4.65 -12.66
C ALA A 215 3.80 -5.61 -11.59
N THR A 216 5.12 -5.62 -11.35
CA THR A 216 5.75 -6.50 -10.34
C THR A 216 5.29 -6.15 -8.93
N CYS A 217 5.22 -4.85 -8.61
CA CYS A 217 4.69 -4.40 -7.33
C CYS A 217 3.20 -4.76 -7.18
N ARG A 218 2.42 -4.66 -8.25
CA ARG A 218 1.00 -5.04 -8.26
C ARG A 218 0.83 -6.54 -8.02
N GLU A 219 1.59 -7.40 -8.69
CA GLU A 219 1.60 -8.84 -8.47
C GLU A 219 1.94 -9.21 -7.02
N MET A 220 2.85 -8.47 -6.38
CA MET A 220 3.15 -8.67 -4.96
C MET A 220 1.93 -8.38 -4.06
N VAL A 221 1.19 -7.29 -4.34
CA VAL A 221 -0.03 -6.96 -3.60
C VAL A 221 -1.12 -7.99 -3.86
N GLN A 222 -1.29 -8.42 -5.13
CA GLN A 222 -2.24 -9.47 -5.51
C GLN A 222 -1.94 -10.81 -4.81
N SER A 223 -0.67 -11.23 -4.78
CA SER A 223 -0.24 -12.43 -4.06
C SER A 223 -0.52 -12.35 -2.56
N TYR A 224 -0.33 -11.17 -1.97
CA TYR A 224 -0.68 -10.92 -0.57
C TYR A 224 -2.20 -11.04 -0.32
N MET A 225 -3.02 -10.42 -1.18
CA MET A 225 -4.48 -10.51 -1.10
C MET A 225 -4.95 -11.96 -1.21
N HIS A 226 -4.42 -12.68 -2.18
CA HIS A 226 -4.76 -14.08 -2.43
C HIS A 226 -4.42 -14.96 -1.23
N ALA A 227 -3.20 -14.83 -0.70
CA ALA A 227 -2.80 -15.56 0.49
C ALA A 227 -3.74 -15.29 1.69
N GLN A 228 -4.24 -14.07 1.84
CA GLN A 228 -5.18 -13.76 2.93
C GLN A 228 -6.57 -14.36 2.71
N LEU A 229 -7.05 -14.44 1.48
CA LEU A 229 -8.31 -15.08 1.15
C LEU A 229 -8.25 -16.61 1.32
N GLU A 230 -7.08 -17.21 1.19
CA GLU A 230 -6.88 -18.66 1.39
C GLU A 230 -6.67 -19.07 2.86
N ASP A 231 -6.49 -18.11 3.79
CA ASP A 231 -6.26 -18.42 5.20
C ASP A 231 -7.44 -19.22 5.79
N ASN A 232 -7.18 -20.46 6.18
CA ASN A 232 -8.15 -21.35 6.82
C ASN A 232 -7.77 -21.73 8.26
N VAL A 233 -6.76 -21.06 8.82
CA VAL A 233 -6.27 -21.31 10.20
C VAL A 233 -6.63 -20.15 11.12
N LYS A 234 -6.43 -18.92 10.69
CA LYS A 234 -6.65 -17.69 11.49
C LYS A 234 -7.88 -16.92 11.03
N ALA A 235 -8.29 -17.06 9.78
CA ALA A 235 -9.43 -16.33 9.27
C ALA A 235 -10.75 -16.76 9.91
N ARG A 236 -11.60 -15.76 10.08
CA ARG A 236 -13.01 -15.90 10.48
C ARG A 236 -13.86 -15.20 9.43
N GLU A 237 -15.02 -15.73 9.15
CA GLU A 237 -16.00 -15.14 8.24
C GLU A 237 -17.14 -14.51 9.05
N LEU A 238 -17.61 -13.35 8.62
CA LEU A 238 -18.77 -12.70 9.21
C LEU A 238 -20.03 -13.30 8.57
N SER A 239 -20.93 -13.84 9.40
CA SER A 239 -22.22 -14.36 8.95
C SER A 239 -23.22 -13.21 8.71
N ASN A 240 -24.32 -13.53 8.02
CA ASN A 240 -25.44 -12.60 7.83
C ASN A 240 -26.21 -12.26 9.12
N THR A 241 -25.94 -12.97 10.21
CA THR A 241 -26.46 -12.68 11.56
C THR A 241 -25.54 -11.78 12.39
N GLY A 242 -24.38 -11.40 11.84
CA GLY A 242 -23.39 -10.57 12.55
C GLY A 242 -22.44 -11.36 13.46
N THR A 243 -22.38 -12.69 13.32
CA THR A 243 -21.50 -13.56 14.11
C THR A 243 -20.23 -13.90 13.34
N TRP A 244 -19.08 -13.83 14.01
CA TRP A 244 -17.80 -14.26 13.47
C TRP A 244 -17.58 -15.75 13.64
N GLU A 245 -17.56 -16.49 12.56
CA GLU A 245 -17.40 -17.93 12.54
C GLU A 245 -16.02 -18.33 12.01
N LYS A 246 -15.48 -19.43 12.55
CA LYS A 246 -14.24 -19.99 11.97
C LYS A 246 -14.56 -20.53 10.57
N ILE A 247 -13.67 -20.26 9.63
CA ILE A 247 -13.76 -20.88 8.30
C ILE A 247 -13.62 -22.39 8.48
N GLY A 248 -14.65 -23.11 8.04
CA GLY A 248 -14.66 -24.57 8.06
C GLY A 248 -13.55 -25.12 7.18
N ARG A 249 -12.78 -26.06 7.71
CA ARG A 249 -11.78 -26.79 6.96
C ARG A 249 -12.25 -28.23 6.80
N SER A 250 -12.30 -28.74 5.57
CA SER A 250 -12.51 -30.18 5.34
C SER A 250 -11.30 -30.95 5.90
N ASP A 251 -11.51 -32.21 6.28
CA ASP A 251 -10.45 -33.04 6.89
C ASP A 251 -9.25 -33.21 5.96
N ASP A 252 -9.46 -33.17 4.65
CA ASP A 252 -8.43 -33.29 3.62
C ASP A 252 -7.74 -31.96 3.26
N ALA A 253 -8.27 -30.79 3.70
CA ALA A 253 -7.69 -29.51 3.36
C ALA A 253 -6.42 -29.24 4.19
N MET A 254 -5.35 -28.89 3.48
CA MET A 254 -4.10 -28.48 4.14
C MET A 254 -4.30 -27.20 4.95
N PRO A 255 -3.75 -27.14 6.19
CA PRO A 255 -3.80 -25.90 6.97
C PRO A 255 -2.93 -24.82 6.31
N PHE A 256 -3.53 -23.65 6.07
CA PHE A 256 -2.86 -22.51 5.49
C PHE A 256 -3.03 -21.27 6.39
N ASN A 257 -1.92 -20.80 6.96
CA ASN A 257 -1.83 -19.58 7.76
C ASN A 257 -1.14 -18.51 6.92
N SER A 258 -1.88 -17.53 6.50
CA SER A 258 -1.40 -16.48 5.60
C SER A 258 -0.23 -15.68 6.15
N GLN A 259 -0.23 -15.36 7.45
CA GLN A 259 0.86 -14.61 8.08
C GLN A 259 2.16 -15.41 8.15
N GLU A 260 2.10 -16.69 8.45
CA GLU A 260 3.27 -17.56 8.46
C GLU A 260 3.82 -17.79 7.05
N TYR A 261 2.94 -17.96 6.08
CA TYR A 261 3.29 -18.09 4.68
C TYR A 261 4.01 -16.82 4.18
N LEU A 262 3.41 -15.66 4.36
CA LEU A 262 3.97 -14.37 3.94
C LEU A 262 5.30 -14.05 4.65
N LEU A 263 5.41 -14.39 5.94
CA LEU A 263 6.65 -14.23 6.69
C LEU A 263 7.79 -15.09 6.11
N LYS A 264 7.52 -16.37 5.83
CA LYS A 264 8.50 -17.27 5.20
C LYS A 264 8.95 -16.75 3.84
N HIS A 265 8.01 -16.27 3.02
CA HIS A 265 8.30 -15.66 1.73
C HIS A 265 9.15 -14.40 1.85
N ALA A 266 8.86 -13.54 2.83
CA ALA A 266 9.66 -12.33 3.08
C ALA A 266 11.11 -12.66 3.44
N TYR A 267 11.33 -13.65 4.31
CA TYR A 267 12.68 -14.11 4.65
C TYR A 267 13.41 -14.73 3.46
N ALA A 268 12.73 -15.57 2.68
CA ALA A 268 13.31 -16.18 1.49
C ALA A 268 13.76 -15.13 0.45
N ARG A 269 12.92 -14.11 0.22
CA ARG A 269 13.27 -12.99 -0.67
C ARG A 269 14.44 -12.16 -0.14
N ALA A 270 14.47 -11.88 1.17
CA ALA A 270 15.56 -11.15 1.78
C ALA A 270 16.90 -11.93 1.66
N ALA A 271 16.87 -13.24 1.86
CA ALA A 271 18.04 -14.09 1.69
C ALA A 271 18.54 -14.09 0.24
N ALA A 272 17.63 -14.26 -0.74
CA ALA A 272 17.97 -14.21 -2.15
C ALA A 272 18.56 -12.86 -2.59
N ALA A 273 18.00 -11.76 -2.09
CA ALA A 273 18.51 -10.41 -2.36
C ALA A 273 19.92 -10.19 -1.77
N ALA A 274 20.17 -10.71 -0.55
CA ALA A 274 21.48 -10.64 0.08
C ALA A 274 22.55 -11.44 -0.70
N GLU A 275 22.18 -12.63 -1.18
CA GLU A 275 23.07 -13.44 -2.02
C GLU A 275 23.38 -12.77 -3.37
N GLN A 276 22.37 -12.16 -3.99
CA GLN A 276 22.55 -11.43 -5.23
C GLN A 276 23.49 -10.23 -5.06
N LYS A 277 23.28 -9.43 -4.02
CA LYS A 277 24.13 -8.30 -3.68
C LYS A 277 25.57 -8.72 -3.45
N HIS A 278 25.79 -9.81 -2.72
CA HIS A 278 27.14 -10.35 -2.48
C HIS A 278 27.84 -10.83 -3.75
N LYS A 279 27.08 -11.41 -4.71
CA LYS A 279 27.62 -11.76 -6.04
C LYS A 279 28.02 -10.53 -6.84
N GLU A 280 27.20 -9.51 -6.83
CA GLU A 280 27.46 -8.24 -7.52
C GLU A 280 28.67 -7.51 -6.93
N GLU A 281 28.79 -7.47 -5.59
CA GLU A 281 29.95 -6.90 -4.90
C GLU A 281 31.25 -7.65 -5.25
N LYS A 282 31.22 -8.98 -5.28
CA LYS A 282 32.39 -9.79 -5.70
C LYS A 282 32.77 -9.60 -7.17
N GLN A 283 31.79 -9.35 -8.05
CA GLN A 283 32.05 -9.05 -9.46
C GLN A 283 32.53 -7.61 -9.69
N ALA A 284 32.17 -6.70 -8.80
CA ALA A 284 32.56 -5.30 -8.81
C ALA A 284 33.89 -5.03 -8.10
N GLU A 285 34.43 -6.00 -7.33
CA GLU A 285 35.78 -5.88 -6.82
C GLU A 285 36.74 -5.76 -8.03
N PRO A 286 37.51 -4.67 -8.15
CA PRO A 286 38.50 -4.56 -9.23
C PRO A 286 39.44 -5.77 -9.12
N GLN A 287 39.62 -6.48 -10.22
CA GLN A 287 40.73 -7.43 -10.34
C GLN A 287 41.98 -6.64 -9.97
N VAL A 288 42.42 -6.79 -8.73
CA VAL A 288 43.70 -6.21 -8.29
C VAL A 288 44.72 -6.80 -9.21
N ALA A 289 45.46 -5.91 -9.90
CA ALA A 289 46.49 -6.26 -10.83
C ALA A 289 47.35 -7.41 -10.26
N GLU A 290 47.27 -8.58 -10.87
CA GLU A 290 47.98 -9.80 -10.44
C GLU A 290 49.45 -9.71 -10.75
N SER A 291 49.94 -8.60 -11.30
CA SER A 291 51.37 -8.43 -11.59
C SER A 291 52.02 -7.37 -10.69
N GLN A 292 53.14 -7.71 -10.14
CA GLN A 292 54.00 -6.83 -9.37
C GLN A 292 54.46 -5.61 -10.19
N GLU A 293 54.45 -5.74 -11.52
CA GLU A 293 54.80 -4.68 -12.49
C GLU A 293 53.73 -3.58 -12.55
N ASP A 294 52.44 -3.93 -12.48
CA ASP A 294 51.34 -2.95 -12.47
C ASP A 294 51.27 -2.16 -11.16
N TYR A 295 51.60 -2.81 -10.04
CA TYR A 295 51.72 -2.15 -8.75
C TYR A 295 52.88 -1.13 -8.72
N GLU A 296 54.06 -1.49 -9.24
CA GLU A 296 55.19 -0.57 -9.30
C GLU A 296 54.99 0.55 -10.33
N ALA A 297 54.28 0.30 -11.42
CA ALA A 297 53.88 1.34 -12.39
C ALA A 297 52.93 2.36 -11.75
N ALA A 298 51.90 1.91 -11.03
CA ALA A 298 50.99 2.78 -10.31
C ALA A 298 51.69 3.61 -9.23
N LYS A 299 52.64 3.04 -8.53
CA LYS A 299 53.48 3.70 -7.49
C LYS A 299 54.41 4.75 -8.09
N ALA A 300 54.94 4.50 -9.29
CA ALA A 300 55.78 5.45 -10.00
C ALA A 300 54.97 6.67 -10.48
N VAL A 301 53.73 6.49 -10.95
CA VAL A 301 52.83 7.55 -11.36
C VAL A 301 52.44 8.43 -10.16
N LEU A 302 52.12 7.81 -9.02
CA LEU A 302 51.78 8.54 -7.78
C LEU A 302 53.01 9.33 -7.24
N ALA A 303 54.22 8.80 -7.35
CA ALA A 303 55.43 9.49 -6.93
C ALA A 303 55.81 10.65 -7.86
N ALA A 304 55.49 10.54 -9.15
CA ALA A 304 55.68 11.64 -10.11
C ALA A 304 54.65 12.78 -9.89
N ALA A 305 53.38 12.46 -9.59
CA ALA A 305 52.35 13.43 -9.29
C ALA A 305 52.58 14.19 -7.96
N ALA A 306 53.31 13.57 -7.02
CA ALA A 306 53.64 14.22 -5.74
C ALA A 306 54.86 15.17 -5.82
N ARG A 307 55.58 15.24 -6.97
CA ARG A 307 56.72 16.10 -7.22
C ARG A 307 56.45 17.26 -8.17
N ALA A 308 55.23 17.31 -8.74
CA ALA A 308 54.72 18.41 -9.57
C ALA A 308 53.75 19.30 -8.74
#